data_1aaa3a4a60bf2be24ee63d7ee891c0cf
#
_entry.id   1aaa3a4a60bf2be24ee63d7ee891c0cf
#
_cell.length_a   1.000
_cell.length_b   1.000
_cell.length_c   1.000
_cell.angle_alpha   90.00
_cell.angle_beta   90.00
_cell.angle_gamma   90.00
#
_symmetry.space_group_name_H-M   'P 1'
#
loop_
_entity.id
_entity.type
_entity.pdbx_description
1 polymer ?
#
loop_
_entity_poly.entity_id
_entity_poly.type
_entity_poly.pdbx_seq_one_letter_code
_entity_poly.pdbx_strand_id
1 'polypeptide(L)'
;MFNNYTKDASLVSHPIINVGRYHGGSDDWRTPYRLFHNLHREFNFSLDGAATEYDALLPRFTDDATNQSWIGEKVFCNPPFSMAEKFLLKAPEADLCVCLVPHRSKTTYWLRCVYTNPFLHEIRTLHRAVKYLPPAGKKGVVVRSPFPSCVLIYRNTPRKPKVEVTQTIYCGDTMLLLAVVNRGGLRGRPHMHDAQTLDRLIKMYDQGQPIKSIAEALRMPLSTTYKIVQRLS
;
A
#
# COMPACT_ATOMS: atom_id res chain seq x y z
N MET A 1 -2.88 27.31 -2.92
CA MET A 1 -1.84 27.20 -1.87
C MET A 1 -1.45 25.74 -1.73
N PHE A 2 -0.52 25.26 -2.61
CA PHE A 2 -0.10 23.86 -2.66
C PHE A 2 1.42 23.79 -2.48
N ASN A 3 1.92 24.07 -1.27
CA ASN A 3 3.37 24.19 -1.12
C ASN A 3 3.95 23.50 0.12
N ASN A 4 3.30 22.45 0.62
CA ASN A 4 3.85 21.71 1.78
C ASN A 4 4.31 20.26 1.48
N TYR A 5 4.32 19.83 0.20
CA TYR A 5 4.72 18.47 -0.15
C TYR A 5 6.22 18.30 -0.48
N THR A 6 6.99 19.37 -0.49
CA THR A 6 8.39 19.33 -0.93
C THR A 6 9.43 19.37 0.20
N LYS A 7 9.03 19.39 1.47
CA LYS A 7 9.99 19.59 2.59
C LYS A 7 10.53 18.34 3.28
N ASP A 8 10.09 17.14 2.93
CA ASP A 8 10.60 15.91 3.56
C ASP A 8 11.47 15.02 2.66
N ALA A 9 12.12 15.61 1.66
CA ALA A 9 13.16 14.94 0.87
C ALA A 9 14.54 14.93 1.57
N SER A 10 14.65 15.45 2.79
CA SER A 10 15.85 15.24 3.59
C SER A 10 15.84 13.82 4.12
N LEU A 11 16.70 12.98 3.58
CA LEU A 11 17.13 11.68 4.08
C LEU A 11 17.76 11.86 5.49
N VAL A 12 16.93 12.16 6.48
CA VAL A 12 17.35 11.97 7.87
C VAL A 12 17.28 10.47 8.09
N SER A 13 18.44 9.84 8.15
CA SER A 13 18.58 8.43 8.54
C SER A 13 18.16 8.29 10.00
N HIS A 14 16.87 8.08 10.22
CA HIS A 14 16.39 7.76 11.57
C HIS A 14 16.79 6.31 11.89
N PRO A 15 17.32 6.04 13.09
CA PRO A 15 17.66 4.70 13.50
C PRO A 15 16.40 3.82 13.45
N ILE A 16 16.50 2.69 12.76
CA ILE A 16 15.41 1.71 12.69
C ILE A 16 15.52 0.83 13.93
N ILE A 17 14.64 1.04 14.90
CA ILE A 17 14.54 0.15 16.06
C ILE A 17 13.60 -0.99 15.73
N ASN A 18 14.11 -2.23 15.80
CA ASN A 18 13.28 -3.43 15.78
C ASN A 18 12.60 -3.57 17.15
N VAL A 19 11.37 -3.12 17.28
CA VAL A 19 10.60 -3.29 18.52
C VAL A 19 9.97 -4.68 18.51
N GLY A 20 10.64 -5.63 19.15
CA GLY A 20 10.23 -7.05 19.19
C GLY A 20 8.96 -7.35 20.00
N ARG A 21 8.28 -6.35 20.58
CA ARG A 21 6.99 -6.53 21.27
C ARG A 21 6.13 -5.30 21.10
N TYR A 22 4.98 -5.49 20.45
CA TYR A 22 3.89 -4.53 20.40
C TYR A 22 3.15 -4.55 21.75
N HIS A 23 3.65 -3.82 22.75
CA HIS A 23 2.96 -3.62 24.00
C HIS A 23 2.31 -2.24 24.00
N GLY A 24 0.96 -2.19 23.94
CA GLY A 24 0.16 -1.02 24.34
C GLY A 24 0.42 0.27 23.57
N GLY A 25 0.82 0.18 22.30
CA GLY A 25 1.02 1.36 21.45
C GLY A 25 -0.27 1.83 20.80
N SER A 26 -0.37 3.13 20.58
CA SER A 26 -1.40 3.77 19.76
C SER A 26 -1.62 3.03 18.44
N ASP A 27 -2.87 2.89 18.04
CA ASP A 27 -3.30 2.31 16.75
C ASP A 27 -3.13 3.30 15.58
N ASP A 28 -2.69 4.54 15.86
CA ASP A 28 -2.69 5.69 14.95
C ASP A 28 -1.40 5.81 14.14
N TRP A 29 -0.91 4.72 13.60
CA TRP A 29 0.28 4.69 12.78
C TRP A 29 0.00 5.26 11.39
N ARG A 30 0.75 6.30 11.01
CA ARG A 30 0.56 7.01 9.75
C ARG A 30 1.20 6.27 8.58
N THR A 31 0.55 6.36 7.43
CA THR A 31 1.03 5.79 6.17
C THR A 31 2.31 6.48 5.71
N PRO A 32 3.35 5.73 5.27
CA PRO A 32 4.52 6.32 4.62
C PRO A 32 4.13 7.08 3.36
N TYR A 33 4.60 8.32 3.22
CA TYR A 33 4.25 9.20 2.09
C TYR A 33 4.54 8.57 0.72
N ARG A 34 5.67 7.89 0.57
CA ARG A 34 6.04 7.24 -0.69
C ARG A 34 5.06 6.12 -1.06
N LEU A 35 4.63 5.32 -0.09
CA LEU A 35 3.63 4.27 -0.29
C LEU A 35 2.29 4.88 -0.74
N PHE A 36 1.81 5.88 0.00
CA PHE A 36 0.58 6.59 -0.36
C PHE A 36 0.68 7.22 -1.75
N HIS A 37 1.76 7.95 -2.04
CA HIS A 37 1.92 8.64 -3.31
C HIS A 37 1.87 7.69 -4.51
N ASN A 38 2.52 6.53 -4.41
CA ASN A 38 2.49 5.52 -5.47
C ASN A 38 1.09 4.94 -5.68
N LEU A 39 0.33 4.71 -4.60
CA LEU A 39 -1.06 4.28 -4.69
C LEU A 39 -1.95 5.41 -5.24
N HIS A 40 -1.74 6.65 -4.80
CA HIS A 40 -2.52 7.80 -5.27
C HIS A 40 -2.30 8.07 -6.76
N ARG A 41 -1.08 7.94 -7.27
CA ARG A 41 -0.80 8.03 -8.72
C ARG A 41 -1.54 6.97 -9.53
N GLU A 42 -1.75 5.79 -8.99
CA GLU A 42 -2.44 4.69 -9.68
C GLU A 42 -3.97 4.87 -9.62
N PHE A 43 -4.50 5.23 -8.47
CA PHE A 43 -5.94 5.18 -8.21
C PHE A 43 -6.63 6.54 -8.19
N ASN A 44 -5.87 7.64 -8.05
CA ASN A 44 -6.38 9.03 -7.98
C ASN A 44 -7.48 9.20 -6.92
N PHE A 45 -7.11 9.00 -5.65
CA PHE A 45 -8.03 9.07 -4.52
C PHE A 45 -8.67 10.45 -4.36
N SER A 46 -9.94 10.49 -3.95
CA SER A 46 -10.71 11.70 -3.66
C SER A 46 -10.97 11.91 -2.17
N LEU A 47 -10.83 10.84 -1.36
CA LEU A 47 -11.12 10.87 0.08
C LEU A 47 -10.09 10.02 0.85
N ASP A 48 -9.58 10.54 1.97
CA ASP A 48 -8.89 9.76 3.00
C ASP A 48 -9.92 9.29 4.03
N GLY A 49 -10.24 8.01 4.01
CA GLY A 49 -11.39 7.43 4.73
C GLY A 49 -11.11 7.07 6.18
N ALA A 50 -9.90 7.29 6.68
CA ALA A 50 -9.50 6.96 8.04
C ALA A 50 -8.39 7.91 8.52
N ALA A 51 -8.65 9.21 8.54
CA ALA A 51 -7.68 10.22 8.89
C ALA A 51 -8.32 11.37 9.68
N THR A 52 -7.51 12.01 10.50
CA THR A 52 -7.83 13.24 11.21
C THR A 52 -7.17 14.43 10.52
N GLU A 53 -7.45 15.66 10.97
CA GLU A 53 -6.79 16.88 10.47
C GLU A 53 -5.26 16.87 10.61
N TYR A 54 -4.73 16.05 11.53
CA TYR A 54 -3.30 15.98 11.86
C TYR A 54 -2.50 15.00 11.00
N ASP A 55 -3.18 14.05 10.33
CA ASP A 55 -2.53 12.96 9.61
C ASP A 55 -3.12 12.69 8.22
N ALA A 56 -4.12 13.46 7.81
CA ALA A 56 -4.75 13.35 6.51
C ALA A 56 -3.76 13.55 5.36
N LEU A 57 -3.81 12.64 4.40
CA LEU A 57 -2.99 12.65 3.20
C LEU A 57 -3.70 13.30 2.01
N LEU A 58 -4.99 13.62 2.17
CA LEU A 58 -5.82 14.30 1.19
C LEU A 58 -6.56 15.50 1.83
N PRO A 59 -6.93 16.51 1.04
CA PRO A 59 -7.71 17.65 1.54
C PRO A 59 -9.10 17.27 2.08
N ARG A 60 -9.68 16.18 1.53
CA ARG A 60 -10.94 15.60 2.01
C ARG A 60 -10.62 14.34 2.79
N PHE A 61 -11.03 14.30 4.05
CA PHE A 61 -10.79 13.18 4.95
C PHE A 61 -11.94 12.99 5.93
N THR A 62 -11.97 11.84 6.59
CA THR A 62 -12.89 11.53 7.68
C THR A 62 -12.24 10.56 8.67
N ASP A 63 -12.50 10.78 9.94
CA ASP A 63 -12.15 9.88 11.06
C ASP A 63 -13.30 8.94 11.43
N ASP A 64 -14.52 9.21 10.92
CA ASP A 64 -15.70 8.42 11.19
C ASP A 64 -16.24 7.70 9.95
N ALA A 65 -15.85 6.45 9.80
CA ALA A 65 -16.35 5.59 8.72
C ALA A 65 -17.87 5.34 8.79
N THR A 66 -18.56 5.63 9.89
CA THR A 66 -20.00 5.37 10.03
C THR A 66 -20.89 6.50 9.54
N ASN A 67 -20.45 7.74 9.71
CA ASN A 67 -21.30 8.91 9.50
C ASN A 67 -21.10 9.56 8.12
N GLN A 68 -19.96 9.31 7.45
CA GLN A 68 -19.73 9.85 6.11
C GLN A 68 -20.00 8.80 5.03
N SER A 69 -20.81 9.13 4.02
CA SER A 69 -21.00 8.29 2.84
C SER A 69 -19.73 8.26 1.98
N TRP A 70 -19.42 7.07 1.44
CA TRP A 70 -18.33 6.84 0.50
C TRP A 70 -18.81 6.63 -0.95
N ILE A 71 -20.10 6.77 -1.20
CA ILE A 71 -20.70 6.61 -2.54
C ILE A 71 -20.10 7.65 -3.50
N GLY A 72 -19.64 7.21 -4.67
CA GLY A 72 -19.01 8.05 -5.68
C GLY A 72 -17.55 8.41 -5.40
N GLU A 73 -16.97 7.94 -4.27
CA GLU A 73 -15.61 8.29 -3.88
C GLU A 73 -14.60 7.21 -4.27
N LYS A 74 -13.36 7.68 -4.49
CA LYS A 74 -12.16 6.84 -4.55
C LYS A 74 -11.42 6.99 -3.23
N VAL A 75 -11.61 6.05 -2.35
CA VAL A 75 -11.16 6.12 -0.95
C VAL A 75 -9.79 5.47 -0.78
N PHE A 76 -8.86 6.18 -0.14
CA PHE A 76 -7.73 5.59 0.54
C PHE A 76 -8.09 5.37 2.01
N CYS A 77 -7.70 4.24 2.60
CA CYS A 77 -8.03 3.92 3.98
C CYS A 77 -6.88 3.17 4.66
N ASN A 78 -6.27 3.78 5.68
CA ASN A 78 -5.35 3.11 6.61
C ASN A 78 -6.00 3.15 8.00
N PRO A 79 -6.96 2.26 8.30
CA PRO A 79 -7.75 2.34 9.51
C PRO A 79 -6.90 1.97 10.74
N PRO A 80 -7.30 2.42 11.94
CA PRO A 80 -6.81 1.83 13.18
C PRO A 80 -6.94 0.31 13.13
N PHE A 81 -5.86 -0.42 13.43
CA PHE A 81 -5.82 -1.87 13.19
C PHE A 81 -6.81 -2.67 14.02
N SER A 82 -7.18 -2.17 15.21
CA SER A 82 -8.25 -2.72 16.05
C SER A 82 -9.63 -2.57 15.41
N MET A 83 -9.82 -1.56 14.56
CA MET A 83 -11.10 -1.26 13.90
C MET A 83 -11.14 -1.69 12.42
N ALA A 84 -10.10 -2.36 11.93
CA ALA A 84 -9.96 -2.71 10.52
C ALA A 84 -11.21 -3.39 9.95
N GLU A 85 -11.85 -4.29 10.70
CA GLU A 85 -13.06 -4.98 10.27
C GLU A 85 -14.21 -4.02 9.90
N LYS A 86 -14.45 -3.00 10.73
CA LYS A 86 -15.51 -2.00 10.50
C LYS A 86 -15.30 -1.27 9.16
N PHE A 87 -14.08 -0.85 8.90
CA PHE A 87 -13.73 -0.15 7.66
C PHE A 87 -13.78 -1.07 6.43
N LEU A 88 -13.33 -2.32 6.56
CA LEU A 88 -13.38 -3.29 5.47
C LEU A 88 -14.81 -3.69 5.10
N LEU A 89 -15.75 -3.70 6.07
CA LEU A 89 -17.16 -3.91 5.78
C LEU A 89 -17.79 -2.74 5.03
N LYS A 90 -17.30 -1.52 5.26
CA LYS A 90 -17.75 -0.32 4.56
C LYS A 90 -17.12 -0.15 3.17
N ALA A 91 -15.93 -0.70 2.95
CA ALA A 91 -15.16 -0.51 1.71
C ALA A 91 -15.96 -0.70 0.40
N PRO A 92 -16.92 -1.65 0.28
CA PRO A 92 -17.75 -1.81 -0.92
C PRO A 92 -18.70 -0.66 -1.24
N GLU A 93 -18.92 0.29 -0.32
CA GLU A 93 -19.77 1.46 -0.57
C GLU A 93 -19.10 2.44 -1.55
N ALA A 94 -17.79 2.52 -1.53
CA ALA A 94 -17.01 3.39 -2.40
C ALA A 94 -16.92 2.84 -3.83
N ASP A 95 -16.86 3.70 -4.83
CA ASP A 95 -16.57 3.29 -6.22
C ASP A 95 -15.26 2.49 -6.31
N LEU A 96 -14.30 2.94 -5.52
CA LEU A 96 -13.03 2.27 -5.29
C LEU A 96 -12.59 2.54 -3.84
N CYS A 97 -12.25 1.49 -3.10
CA CYS A 97 -11.59 1.63 -1.80
C CYS A 97 -10.30 0.82 -1.75
N VAL A 98 -9.21 1.48 -1.38
CA VAL A 98 -7.89 0.88 -1.24
C VAL A 98 -7.49 0.93 0.23
N CYS A 99 -7.51 -0.23 0.88
CA CYS A 99 -7.24 -0.35 2.32
C CYS A 99 -5.82 -0.89 2.55
N LEU A 100 -5.01 -0.16 3.32
CA LEU A 100 -3.72 -0.62 3.85
C LEU A 100 -3.93 -1.22 5.23
N VAL A 101 -3.78 -2.54 5.38
CA VAL A 101 -4.10 -3.26 6.61
C VAL A 101 -3.07 -4.35 6.94
N PRO A 102 -3.00 -4.80 8.21
CA PRO A 102 -2.27 -6.01 8.56
C PRO A 102 -2.84 -7.24 7.84
N HIS A 103 -1.95 -8.09 7.32
CA HIS A 103 -2.34 -9.34 6.66
C HIS A 103 -2.67 -10.41 7.72
N ARG A 104 -3.90 -10.48 8.16
CA ARG A 104 -4.36 -11.37 9.23
C ARG A 104 -5.19 -12.54 8.72
N SER A 105 -4.64 -13.32 7.80
CA SER A 105 -5.32 -14.41 7.07
C SER A 105 -5.96 -15.50 7.95
N LYS A 106 -5.59 -15.60 9.22
CA LYS A 106 -6.12 -16.60 10.17
C LYS A 106 -7.30 -16.11 11.03
N THR A 107 -7.78 -14.87 10.84
CA THR A 107 -8.85 -14.30 11.66
C THR A 107 -10.22 -14.48 11.01
N THR A 108 -11.28 -14.54 11.82
CA THR A 108 -12.67 -14.67 11.34
C THR A 108 -13.10 -13.49 10.48
N TYR A 109 -12.72 -12.26 10.86
CA TYR A 109 -13.07 -11.10 10.07
C TYR A 109 -12.38 -11.12 8.69
N TRP A 110 -11.18 -11.71 8.60
CA TRP A 110 -10.48 -11.86 7.31
C TRP A 110 -11.24 -12.79 6.37
N LEU A 111 -11.79 -13.90 6.88
CA LEU A 111 -12.64 -14.77 6.09
C LEU A 111 -13.81 -13.99 5.49
N ARG A 112 -14.53 -13.22 6.34
CA ARG A 112 -15.72 -12.47 5.94
C ARG A 112 -15.41 -11.28 5.04
N CYS A 113 -14.44 -10.44 5.40
CA CYS A 113 -14.16 -9.20 4.70
C CYS A 113 -13.30 -9.39 3.45
N VAL A 114 -12.48 -10.45 3.40
CA VAL A 114 -11.49 -10.66 2.35
C VAL A 114 -11.82 -11.87 1.49
N TYR A 115 -11.78 -13.08 2.05
CA TYR A 115 -11.87 -14.28 1.25
C TYR A 115 -13.27 -14.51 0.62
N THR A 116 -14.33 -14.24 1.37
CA THR A 116 -15.72 -14.45 0.89
C THR A 116 -16.38 -13.18 0.37
N ASN A 117 -15.72 -12.02 0.44
CA ASN A 117 -16.30 -10.77 -0.01
C ASN A 117 -16.26 -10.65 -1.55
N PRO A 118 -17.40 -10.58 -2.24
CA PRO A 118 -17.44 -10.50 -3.70
C PRO A 118 -16.95 -9.16 -4.26
N PHE A 119 -16.91 -8.11 -3.43
CA PHE A 119 -16.49 -6.77 -3.81
C PHE A 119 -14.97 -6.56 -3.70
N LEU A 120 -14.23 -7.50 -3.12
CA LEU A 120 -12.77 -7.47 -3.12
C LEU A 120 -12.24 -7.95 -4.48
N HIS A 121 -11.50 -7.12 -5.18
CA HIS A 121 -10.96 -7.43 -6.51
C HIS A 121 -9.49 -7.83 -6.50
N GLU A 122 -8.69 -7.25 -5.59
CA GLU A 122 -7.25 -7.52 -5.56
C GLU A 122 -6.71 -7.52 -4.13
N ILE A 123 -5.77 -8.43 -3.87
CA ILE A 123 -4.93 -8.48 -2.67
C ILE A 123 -3.48 -8.25 -3.11
N ARG A 124 -2.87 -7.16 -2.65
CA ARG A 124 -1.45 -6.87 -2.83
C ARG A 124 -0.71 -7.16 -1.54
N THR A 125 -0.06 -8.30 -1.45
CA THR A 125 0.83 -8.62 -0.32
C THR A 125 2.09 -7.76 -0.42
N LEU A 126 2.42 -7.05 0.65
CA LEU A 126 3.60 -6.21 0.68
C LEU A 126 4.80 -7.03 1.17
N HIS A 127 5.75 -7.25 0.27
CA HIS A 127 7.06 -7.84 0.61
C HIS A 127 7.87 -6.79 1.37
N ARG A 128 8.49 -7.19 2.48
CA ARG A 128 9.09 -6.34 3.51
C ARG A 128 8.07 -5.62 4.39
N ALA A 129 8.46 -5.41 5.64
CA ALA A 129 7.65 -4.70 6.60
C ALA A 129 7.50 -3.21 6.22
N VAL A 130 6.27 -2.74 6.23
CA VAL A 130 5.96 -1.31 6.03
C VAL A 130 6.61 -0.51 7.16
N LYS A 131 7.28 0.56 6.82
CA LYS A 131 7.88 1.52 7.76
C LYS A 131 6.88 2.61 8.07
N TYR A 132 5.93 2.33 8.95
CA TYR A 132 4.93 3.30 9.35
C TYR A 132 5.55 4.52 10.05
N LEU A 133 4.96 5.68 9.83
CA LEU A 133 5.34 6.90 10.54
C LEU A 133 4.68 6.92 11.93
N PRO A 134 5.32 7.54 12.93
CA PRO A 134 4.74 7.66 14.27
C PRO A 134 3.44 8.48 14.23
N PRO A 135 2.57 8.32 15.25
CA PRO A 135 1.39 9.16 15.41
C PRO A 135 1.71 10.65 15.35
N ALA A 136 0.75 11.46 14.89
CA ALA A 136 0.93 12.91 14.79
C ALA A 136 1.30 13.52 16.16
N GLY A 137 2.19 14.50 16.15
CA GLY A 137 2.66 15.17 17.36
C GLY A 137 3.65 14.37 18.22
N LYS A 138 3.87 13.09 17.95
CA LYS A 138 4.91 12.32 18.65
C LYS A 138 6.22 12.36 17.86
N LYS A 139 7.27 12.88 18.50
CA LYS A 139 8.64 12.68 18.02
C LYS A 139 8.97 11.21 18.22
N GLY A 140 9.12 10.46 17.14
CA GLY A 140 9.34 9.04 17.25
C GLY A 140 10.14 8.48 16.08
N VAL A 141 10.60 7.27 16.29
CA VAL A 141 11.37 6.50 15.32
C VAL A 141 10.39 5.86 14.34
N VAL A 142 10.71 5.86 13.06
CA VAL A 142 10.00 5.07 12.05
C VAL A 142 10.06 3.60 12.46
N VAL A 143 8.91 2.98 12.68
CA VAL A 143 8.82 1.59 13.14
C VAL A 143 8.44 0.68 11.98
N ARG A 144 9.22 -0.37 11.80
CA ARG A 144 8.81 -1.46 10.91
C ARG A 144 7.64 -2.21 11.55
N SER A 145 6.59 -2.42 10.79
CA SER A 145 5.48 -3.25 11.22
C SER A 145 5.99 -4.63 11.65
N PRO A 146 5.63 -5.12 12.86
CA PRO A 146 6.01 -6.46 13.31
C PRO A 146 5.23 -7.57 12.60
N PHE A 147 4.25 -7.22 11.76
CA PHE A 147 3.42 -8.14 11.01
C PHE A 147 3.41 -7.78 9.52
N PRO A 148 3.13 -8.76 8.65
CA PRO A 148 2.93 -8.51 7.23
C PRO A 148 1.78 -7.52 7.03
N SER A 149 1.94 -6.62 6.06
CA SER A 149 0.86 -5.72 5.63
C SER A 149 0.45 -6.08 4.21
N CYS A 150 -0.77 -5.73 3.86
CA CYS A 150 -1.28 -5.84 2.50
C CYS A 150 -2.14 -4.64 2.14
N VAL A 151 -2.33 -4.46 0.84
CA VAL A 151 -3.28 -3.52 0.27
C VAL A 151 -4.45 -4.33 -0.30
N LEU A 152 -5.66 -4.00 0.14
CA LEU A 152 -6.92 -4.62 -0.31
C LEU A 152 -7.66 -3.62 -1.20
N ILE A 153 -8.05 -4.05 -2.40
CA ILE A 153 -8.72 -3.19 -3.38
C ILE A 153 -10.15 -3.66 -3.57
N TYR A 154 -11.09 -2.85 -3.09
CA TYR A 154 -12.53 -3.05 -3.21
C TYR A 154 -13.11 -2.17 -4.30
N ARG A 155 -14.22 -2.62 -4.89
CA ARG A 155 -15.06 -1.83 -5.81
C ARG A 155 -16.53 -2.01 -5.45
N ASN A 156 -17.37 -1.04 -5.77
CA ASN A 156 -18.82 -1.11 -5.55
C ASN A 156 -19.53 -2.16 -6.41
N THR A 157 -18.84 -2.73 -7.41
CA THR A 157 -19.37 -3.80 -8.26
C THR A 157 -18.79 -5.13 -7.85
N PRO A 158 -19.60 -6.17 -7.63
CA PRO A 158 -19.08 -7.48 -7.28
C PRO A 158 -18.33 -8.11 -8.45
N ARG A 159 -17.33 -8.94 -8.15
CA ARG A 159 -16.67 -9.75 -9.17
C ARG A 159 -17.69 -10.64 -9.88
N LYS A 160 -17.49 -10.86 -11.18
CA LYS A 160 -18.28 -11.83 -11.93
C LYS A 160 -18.16 -13.23 -11.30
N PRO A 161 -19.22 -14.05 -11.33
CA PRO A 161 -19.15 -15.44 -10.85
C PRO A 161 -17.95 -16.19 -11.48
N LYS A 162 -17.25 -16.99 -10.68
CA LYS A 162 -16.05 -17.76 -11.07
C LYS A 162 -14.79 -16.91 -11.35
N VAL A 163 -14.82 -15.58 -11.18
CA VAL A 163 -13.62 -14.76 -11.23
C VAL A 163 -13.00 -14.71 -9.83
N GLU A 164 -11.80 -15.24 -9.70
CA GLU A 164 -11.05 -15.21 -8.44
C GLU A 164 -10.49 -13.82 -8.13
N VAL A 165 -10.15 -13.59 -6.86
CA VAL A 165 -9.42 -12.39 -6.44
C VAL A 165 -8.04 -12.40 -7.05
N THR A 166 -7.62 -11.29 -7.68
CA THR A 166 -6.24 -11.11 -8.11
C THR A 166 -5.32 -11.04 -6.90
N GLN A 167 -4.26 -11.85 -6.90
CA GLN A 167 -3.28 -11.85 -5.82
C GLN A 167 -1.89 -11.54 -6.38
N THR A 168 -1.27 -10.52 -5.82
CA THR A 168 0.01 -9.99 -6.26
C THR A 168 0.93 -9.72 -5.07
N ILE A 169 2.22 -9.67 -5.32
CA ILE A 169 3.23 -9.31 -4.33
C ILE A 169 3.92 -8.04 -4.79
N TYR A 170 3.95 -7.03 -3.93
CA TYR A 170 4.56 -5.73 -4.17
C TYR A 170 5.68 -5.46 -3.17
N CYS A 171 6.64 -4.62 -3.57
CA CYS A 171 7.59 -4.05 -2.64
C CYS A 171 6.87 -3.06 -1.70
N GLY A 172 6.97 -3.24 -0.40
CA GLY A 172 6.28 -2.40 0.58
C GLY A 172 6.75 -0.95 0.63
N ASP A 173 7.96 -0.66 0.13
CA ASP A 173 8.50 0.70 0.10
C ASP A 173 8.18 1.44 -1.21
N THR A 174 8.21 0.73 -2.35
CA THR A 174 8.17 1.35 -3.68
C THR A 174 6.90 1.04 -4.46
N MET A 175 6.07 0.13 -3.98
CA MET A 175 4.91 -0.41 -4.71
C MET A 175 5.25 -0.99 -6.10
N LEU A 176 6.48 -1.47 -6.28
CA LEU A 176 6.83 -2.25 -7.45
C LEU A 176 6.23 -3.65 -7.38
N LEU A 177 5.64 -4.08 -8.48
CA LEU A 177 5.14 -5.45 -8.62
C LEU A 177 6.32 -6.44 -8.67
N LEU A 178 6.39 -7.34 -7.68
CA LEU A 178 7.43 -8.36 -7.56
C LEU A 178 6.98 -9.69 -8.15
N ALA A 179 5.72 -10.08 -7.92
CA ALA A 179 5.17 -11.33 -8.43
C ALA A 179 3.66 -11.26 -8.60
N VAL A 180 3.14 -12.08 -9.50
CA VAL A 180 1.71 -12.34 -9.63
C VAL A 180 1.46 -13.77 -9.17
N VAL A 181 0.69 -13.94 -8.10
CA VAL A 181 0.32 -15.23 -7.54
C VAL A 181 -0.90 -15.80 -8.27
N ASN A 182 -1.92 -14.94 -8.46
CA ASN A 182 -3.14 -15.25 -9.20
C ASN A 182 -3.64 -14.00 -9.92
N ARG A 183 -4.06 -14.14 -11.18
CA ARG A 183 -4.57 -13.05 -12.03
C ARG A 183 -6.10 -12.94 -12.07
N GLY A 184 -6.83 -13.61 -11.18
CA GLY A 184 -8.30 -13.48 -11.15
C GLY A 184 -8.98 -13.91 -12.43
N GLY A 185 -8.42 -14.88 -13.16
CA GLY A 185 -8.95 -15.37 -14.45
C GLY A 185 -8.34 -14.72 -15.69
N LEU A 186 -7.45 -13.74 -15.55
CA LEU A 186 -6.69 -13.22 -16.68
C LEU A 186 -5.61 -14.23 -17.09
N ARG A 187 -5.72 -14.79 -18.31
CA ARG A 187 -4.70 -15.69 -18.88
C ARG A 187 -3.48 -14.87 -19.31
N GLY A 188 -2.31 -15.24 -18.81
CA GLY A 188 -1.03 -14.68 -19.25
C GLY A 188 0.11 -15.14 -18.35
N ARG A 189 1.32 -15.23 -18.92
CA ARG A 189 2.52 -15.64 -18.20
C ARG A 189 2.90 -14.57 -17.18
N PRO A 190 3.14 -14.90 -15.88
CA PRO A 190 3.65 -13.93 -14.91
C PRO A 190 5.01 -13.40 -15.37
N HIS A 191 5.19 -12.09 -15.45
CA HIS A 191 6.52 -11.52 -15.49
C HIS A 191 7.06 -11.56 -14.06
N MET A 192 7.78 -12.62 -13.73
CA MET A 192 8.51 -12.71 -12.47
C MET A 192 9.88 -12.05 -12.68
N HIS A 193 10.08 -10.89 -12.05
CA HIS A 193 11.42 -10.46 -11.69
C HIS A 193 11.63 -10.96 -10.26
N ASP A 194 12.74 -11.68 -10.00
CA ASP A 194 13.01 -12.13 -8.65
C ASP A 194 13.23 -10.91 -7.73
N ALA A 195 12.84 -11.07 -6.46
CA ALA A 195 12.87 -9.97 -5.49
C ALA A 195 14.29 -9.41 -5.28
N GLN A 196 15.33 -10.23 -5.47
CA GLN A 196 16.72 -9.81 -5.34
C GLN A 196 17.13 -8.90 -6.51
N THR A 197 16.74 -9.25 -7.72
CA THR A 197 17.02 -8.45 -8.92
C THR A 197 16.35 -7.07 -8.83
N LEU A 198 15.11 -7.01 -8.36
CA LEU A 198 14.41 -5.75 -8.16
C LEU A 198 15.02 -4.91 -7.04
N ASP A 199 15.44 -5.55 -5.95
CA ASP A 199 16.13 -4.88 -4.85
C ASP A 199 17.47 -4.24 -5.29
N ARG A 200 18.22 -4.98 -6.12
CA ARG A 200 19.45 -4.49 -6.71
C ARG A 200 19.17 -3.31 -7.65
N LEU A 201 18.13 -3.40 -8.49
CA LEU A 201 17.72 -2.31 -9.38
C LEU A 201 17.44 -1.04 -8.60
N ILE A 202 16.64 -1.13 -7.54
CA ILE A 202 16.29 0.01 -6.69
C ILE A 202 17.53 0.62 -6.06
N LYS A 203 18.43 -0.20 -5.51
CA LYS A 203 19.68 0.27 -4.91
C LYS A 203 20.56 1.01 -5.92
N MET A 204 20.71 0.46 -7.12
CA MET A 204 21.52 1.06 -8.18
C MET A 204 20.91 2.39 -8.67
N TYR A 205 19.57 2.45 -8.75
CA TYR A 205 18.85 3.67 -9.11
C TYR A 205 18.96 4.75 -8.03
N ASP A 206 18.80 4.40 -6.76
CA ASP A 206 18.95 5.31 -5.62
C ASP A 206 20.42 5.83 -5.48
N GLN A 207 21.39 5.09 -6.04
CA GLN A 207 22.79 5.51 -6.15
C GLN A 207 23.06 6.41 -7.38
N GLY A 208 22.03 6.78 -8.14
CA GLY A 208 22.14 7.64 -9.29
C GLY A 208 22.73 6.99 -10.56
N GLN A 209 22.77 5.65 -10.63
CA GLN A 209 23.31 4.96 -11.81
C GLN A 209 22.40 5.15 -13.03
N PRO A 210 22.94 5.33 -14.24
CA PRO A 210 22.16 5.42 -15.47
C PRO A 210 21.33 4.18 -15.72
N ILE A 211 20.09 4.35 -16.16
CA ILE A 211 19.13 3.25 -16.39
C ILE A 211 19.69 2.19 -17.36
N LYS A 212 20.46 2.62 -18.37
CA LYS A 212 21.10 1.72 -19.32
C LYS A 212 22.11 0.79 -18.62
N SER A 213 22.95 1.35 -17.75
CA SER A 213 23.94 0.59 -16.96
C SER A 213 23.25 -0.38 -16.00
N ILE A 214 22.15 0.02 -15.38
CA ILE A 214 21.32 -0.85 -14.52
C ILE A 214 20.76 -2.03 -15.33
N ALA A 215 20.21 -1.75 -16.52
CA ALA A 215 19.66 -2.77 -17.40
C ALA A 215 20.72 -3.81 -17.80
N GLU A 216 21.92 -3.36 -18.17
CA GLU A 216 23.05 -4.21 -18.54
C GLU A 216 23.53 -5.06 -17.34
N ALA A 217 23.76 -4.42 -16.20
CA ALA A 217 24.23 -5.09 -14.97
C ALA A 217 23.27 -6.18 -14.45
N LEU A 218 21.98 -5.97 -14.63
CA LEU A 218 20.92 -6.90 -14.19
C LEU A 218 20.44 -7.83 -15.31
N ARG A 219 21.00 -7.74 -16.50
CA ARG A 219 20.58 -8.50 -17.70
C ARG A 219 19.08 -8.37 -17.97
N MET A 220 18.55 -7.17 -17.81
CA MET A 220 17.14 -6.86 -18.00
C MET A 220 16.95 -6.10 -19.32
N PRO A 221 15.80 -6.30 -20.02
CA PRO A 221 15.47 -5.46 -21.17
C PRO A 221 15.38 -4.00 -20.75
N LEU A 222 16.01 -3.10 -21.52
CA LEU A 222 16.04 -1.67 -21.23
C LEU A 222 14.63 -1.07 -21.07
N SER A 223 13.69 -1.50 -21.93
CA SER A 223 12.29 -1.08 -21.85
C SER A 223 11.59 -1.48 -20.55
N THR A 224 11.95 -2.65 -20.00
CA THR A 224 11.44 -3.13 -18.72
C THR A 224 12.05 -2.33 -17.56
N THR A 225 13.36 -2.10 -17.61
CA THR A 225 14.08 -1.28 -16.60
C THR A 225 13.53 0.14 -16.56
N TYR A 226 13.30 0.75 -17.71
CA TYR A 226 12.65 2.07 -17.82
C TYR A 226 11.27 2.11 -17.16
N LYS A 227 10.39 1.13 -17.47
CA LYS A 227 9.05 1.05 -16.88
C LYS A 227 9.07 0.90 -15.35
N ILE A 228 10.07 0.18 -14.84
CA ILE A 228 10.23 0.01 -13.39
C ILE A 228 10.70 1.33 -12.77
N VAL A 229 11.70 1.96 -13.34
CA VAL A 229 12.26 3.23 -12.85
C VAL A 229 11.24 4.36 -12.88
N GLN A 230 10.43 4.49 -13.93
CA GLN A 230 9.35 5.49 -14.01
C GLN A 230 8.33 5.37 -12.87
N ARG A 231 8.23 4.21 -12.23
CA ARG A 231 7.37 4.00 -11.06
C ARG A 231 8.09 4.32 -9.74
N LEU A 232 9.41 4.55 -9.78
CA LEU A 232 10.22 4.92 -8.62
C LEU A 232 10.37 6.44 -8.48
N SER A 233 10.34 7.16 -9.60
CA SER A 233 10.33 8.63 -9.66
C SER A 233 8.92 9.19 -9.50
#